data_8c32ecf0de62c30a34b278d8929bc17b
#
_entry.id   8c32ecf0de62c30a34b278d8929bc17b
#
_cell.length_a   1.000
_cell.length_b   1.000
_cell.length_c   1.000
_cell.angle_alpha   90.00
_cell.angle_beta   90.00
_cell.angle_gamma   90.00
#
_symmetry.space_group_name_H-M   'P 1'
#
loop_
_entity.id
_entity.type
_entity.pdbx_description
1 polymer ?
#
loop_
_entity_poly.entity_id
_entity_poly.type
_entity_poly.pdbx_seq_one_letter_code
_entity_poly.pdbx_strand_id
1 'polypeptide(L)'
;LTPIYPSPLQDGGYDITDFKNIHPELGDLAAFHRLLTAAHDMNLKVILDLVLNHTSHLHPWFQRARWAPKGSLEREVYVWSEDPTKYADAPVLFRNFESSNWEWDEVAEQYYFHRFLHHQPDLNYENPWVQDQMLGVVDFWLERGVDGFRLDAVPFLFEAEGSRCEGLPETHDFLRKVRHRVEATGKDVLLLAEAIQPVDEAAPYLAEDELHAAFNFALTAHLFAAVASGSSKNLRFCLHEAQTLAPGSRWVLPLRNHDELWLGDGHLVSEKVIQTIRAGLHQSHGHWLNWGINRRLAPLLNGDPRANRVLHALIYSLPGMPCLYYGDELGMGDWPGLRDRDANRTPMAWTPARNGGFSVAPDPLLVLPPITAPGYDYRVVNVEVQKQLPGSLLNWHRRMLTCRRLLSALRL
;
A
#
# COMPACT_ATOMS: atom_id res chain seq x y z
N LEU A 1 -1.00 -8.75 4.19
CA LEU A 1 -2.01 -8.15 5.06
C LEU A 1 -1.67 -6.67 5.24
N THR A 2 -2.66 -5.75 5.12
CA THR A 2 -2.54 -4.36 5.59
C THR A 2 -2.35 -4.34 7.12
N PRO A 3 -2.02 -3.19 7.76
CA PRO A 3 -1.66 -3.17 9.17
C PRO A 3 -2.68 -3.87 10.08
N ILE A 4 -2.19 -4.75 10.92
CA ILE A 4 -2.98 -5.54 11.88
C ILE A 4 -2.75 -5.09 13.33
N TYR A 5 -2.01 -4.02 13.51
CA TYR A 5 -1.50 -3.51 14.78
C TYR A 5 -2.54 -2.66 15.50
N PRO A 6 -2.44 -2.48 16.84
CA PRO A 6 -3.21 -1.49 17.57
C PRO A 6 -3.10 -0.10 16.94
N SER A 7 -4.24 0.51 16.70
CA SER A 7 -4.38 1.81 16.02
C SER A 7 -5.70 2.46 16.41
N PRO A 8 -5.81 3.79 16.46
CA PRO A 8 -7.09 4.50 16.54
C PRO A 8 -7.90 4.45 15.25
N LEU A 9 -7.38 3.83 14.18
CA LEU A 9 -8.01 3.65 12.87
C LEU A 9 -8.38 4.97 12.17
N GLN A 10 -7.64 6.03 12.41
CA GLN A 10 -7.85 7.31 11.72
C GLN A 10 -7.39 7.26 10.26
N ASP A 11 -6.46 6.36 9.94
CA ASP A 11 -6.02 6.03 8.58
C ASP A 11 -5.99 4.51 8.34
N GLY A 12 -7.13 3.84 8.58
CA GLY A 12 -7.28 2.43 8.24
C GLY A 12 -6.25 1.47 8.86
N GLY A 13 -5.58 1.88 9.94
CA GLY A 13 -4.58 1.10 10.66
C GLY A 13 -3.14 1.53 10.44
N TYR A 14 -2.86 2.48 9.54
CA TYR A 14 -1.50 2.99 9.30
C TYR A 14 -1.01 3.91 10.41
N ASP A 15 -1.87 4.45 11.23
CA ASP A 15 -1.58 5.23 12.44
C ASP A 15 -1.38 4.32 13.66
N ILE A 16 -0.24 3.62 13.70
CA ILE A 16 0.09 2.54 14.64
C ILE A 16 0.43 3.08 16.03
N THR A 17 -0.12 2.44 17.08
CA THR A 17 0.20 2.73 18.48
C THR A 17 1.05 1.66 19.18
N ASP A 18 1.14 0.46 18.62
CA ASP A 18 2.00 -0.63 19.10
C ASP A 18 2.33 -1.60 17.95
N PHE A 19 3.58 -1.65 17.54
CA PHE A 19 4.07 -2.49 16.44
C PHE A 19 4.17 -3.99 16.77
N LYS A 20 4.07 -4.36 18.04
CA LYS A 20 4.35 -5.73 18.52
C LYS A 20 3.12 -6.44 19.06
N ASN A 21 1.93 -5.97 18.70
CA ASN A 21 0.66 -6.55 19.12
C ASN A 21 -0.35 -6.59 17.96
N ILE A 22 -1.50 -7.20 18.21
CA ILE A 22 -2.62 -7.29 17.27
C ILE A 22 -3.73 -6.34 17.72
N HIS A 23 -4.38 -5.66 16.78
CA HIS A 23 -5.52 -4.81 17.06
C HIS A 23 -6.61 -5.59 17.78
N PRO A 24 -7.15 -5.13 18.92
CA PRO A 24 -8.08 -5.90 19.76
C PRO A 24 -9.32 -6.42 19.01
N GLU A 25 -9.82 -5.68 18.02
CA GLU A 25 -10.96 -6.11 17.19
C GLU A 25 -10.61 -7.25 16.23
N LEU A 26 -9.32 -7.44 15.89
CA LEU A 26 -8.84 -8.54 15.07
C LEU A 26 -8.46 -9.77 15.91
N GLY A 27 -8.28 -9.58 17.22
CA GLY A 27 -7.94 -10.64 18.17
C GLY A 27 -6.64 -10.36 18.93
N ASP A 28 -5.80 -11.37 19.04
CA ASP A 28 -4.55 -11.35 19.80
C ASP A 28 -3.44 -12.11 19.06
N LEU A 29 -2.23 -12.13 19.62
CA LEU A 29 -1.10 -12.88 19.08
C LEU A 29 -1.39 -14.37 18.91
N ALA A 30 -2.23 -14.97 19.78
CA ALA A 30 -2.60 -16.38 19.65
C ALA A 30 -3.55 -16.59 18.46
N ALA A 31 -4.48 -15.67 18.21
CA ALA A 31 -5.35 -15.69 17.02
C ALA A 31 -4.51 -15.53 15.74
N PHE A 32 -3.54 -14.61 15.74
CA PHE A 32 -2.63 -14.44 14.61
C PHE A 32 -1.79 -15.71 14.35
N HIS A 33 -1.28 -16.35 15.40
CA HIS A 33 -0.54 -17.61 15.25
C HIS A 33 -1.41 -18.71 14.63
N ARG A 34 -2.67 -18.83 15.01
CA ARG A 34 -3.62 -19.78 14.39
C ARG A 34 -3.84 -19.46 12.91
N LEU A 35 -4.01 -18.18 12.56
CA LEU A 35 -4.13 -17.73 11.16
C LEU A 35 -2.87 -18.14 10.36
N LEU A 36 -1.68 -17.85 10.88
CA LEU A 36 -0.42 -18.13 10.23
C LEU A 36 -0.24 -19.65 10.00
N THR A 37 -0.51 -20.46 11.02
CA THR A 37 -0.47 -21.92 10.91
C THR A 37 -1.42 -22.43 9.83
N ALA A 38 -2.67 -21.98 9.85
CA ALA A 38 -3.67 -22.38 8.85
C ALA A 38 -3.29 -21.94 7.43
N ALA A 39 -2.66 -20.78 7.26
CA ALA A 39 -2.15 -20.32 5.98
C ALA A 39 -1.02 -21.22 5.48
N HIS A 40 -0.06 -21.55 6.35
CA HIS A 40 1.07 -22.44 6.01
C HIS A 40 0.61 -23.87 5.67
N ASP A 41 -0.37 -24.41 6.38
CA ASP A 41 -0.99 -25.71 6.07
C ASP A 41 -1.61 -25.74 4.66
N MET A 42 -2.02 -24.58 4.16
CA MET A 42 -2.55 -24.38 2.80
C MET A 42 -1.45 -24.00 1.78
N ASN A 43 -0.17 -23.99 2.15
CA ASN A 43 0.96 -23.51 1.36
C ASN A 43 0.80 -22.02 0.94
N LEU A 44 0.20 -21.20 1.80
CA LEU A 44 0.14 -19.76 1.63
C LEU A 44 1.21 -19.09 2.49
N LYS A 45 1.89 -18.11 1.92
CA LYS A 45 2.83 -17.25 2.61
C LYS A 45 2.11 -16.02 3.14
N VAL A 46 2.48 -15.56 4.33
CA VAL A 46 1.87 -14.39 4.98
C VAL A 46 2.90 -13.27 5.07
N ILE A 47 2.60 -12.16 4.41
CA ILE A 47 3.41 -10.94 4.41
C ILE A 47 2.65 -9.88 5.22
N LEU A 48 3.32 -9.25 6.18
CA LEU A 48 2.78 -8.14 6.95
C LEU A 48 3.17 -6.80 6.34
N ASP A 49 2.28 -5.85 6.47
CA ASP A 49 2.59 -4.44 6.21
C ASP A 49 3.41 -3.89 7.38
N LEU A 50 4.55 -3.28 7.10
CA LEU A 50 5.44 -2.68 8.09
C LEU A 50 5.59 -1.20 7.81
N VAL A 51 4.91 -0.38 8.60
CA VAL A 51 4.95 1.08 8.51
C VAL A 51 6.21 1.57 9.21
N LEU A 52 7.22 1.89 8.41
CA LEU A 52 8.52 2.33 8.94
C LEU A 52 8.56 3.84 9.20
N ASN A 53 7.88 4.64 8.38
CA ASN A 53 8.06 6.08 8.32
C ASN A 53 7.55 6.82 9.57
N HIS A 54 6.42 6.43 10.13
CA HIS A 54 5.71 7.18 11.15
C HIS A 54 5.00 6.30 12.17
N THR A 55 4.46 6.92 13.20
CA THR A 55 3.56 6.29 14.16
C THR A 55 2.28 7.11 14.28
N SER A 56 1.27 6.59 15.00
CA SER A 56 0.20 7.46 15.50
C SER A 56 0.77 8.49 16.47
N HIS A 57 0.20 9.70 16.48
CA HIS A 57 0.46 10.67 17.53
C HIS A 57 0.07 10.15 18.94
N LEU A 58 -0.76 9.10 19.03
CA LEU A 58 -1.10 8.41 20.27
C LEU A 58 -0.08 7.33 20.66
N HIS A 59 0.93 7.07 19.84
CA HIS A 59 1.98 6.11 20.17
C HIS A 59 2.72 6.53 21.45
N PRO A 60 3.05 5.61 22.38
CA PRO A 60 3.77 5.93 23.59
C PRO A 60 5.11 6.67 23.37
N TRP A 61 5.76 6.44 22.23
CA TRP A 61 7.00 7.15 21.87
C TRP A 61 6.72 8.63 21.62
N PHE A 62 5.69 8.98 20.84
CA PHE A 62 5.34 10.38 20.58
C PHE A 62 4.87 11.07 21.85
N GLN A 63 4.04 10.39 22.65
CA GLN A 63 3.57 10.95 23.93
C GLN A 63 4.70 11.22 24.91
N ARG A 64 5.77 10.43 24.92
CA ARG A 64 6.98 10.74 25.71
C ARG A 64 7.81 11.87 25.08
N ALA A 65 8.01 11.81 23.76
CA ALA A 65 8.83 12.77 23.03
C ALA A 65 8.32 14.22 23.20
N ARG A 66 7.00 14.46 23.11
CA ARG A 66 6.41 15.79 23.25
C ARG A 66 6.62 16.43 24.64
N TRP A 67 6.78 15.60 25.69
CA TRP A 67 7.08 16.08 27.06
C TRP A 67 8.58 16.13 27.38
N ALA A 68 9.41 15.50 26.57
CA ALA A 68 10.83 15.43 26.80
C ALA A 68 11.53 16.79 26.56
N PRO A 69 12.62 17.10 27.23
CA PRO A 69 13.39 18.31 26.97
C PRO A 69 13.87 18.37 25.51
N LYS A 70 13.83 19.56 24.93
CA LYS A 70 14.36 19.81 23.58
C LYS A 70 15.84 19.36 23.49
N GLY A 71 16.16 18.63 22.40
CA GLY A 71 17.49 18.05 22.15
C GLY A 71 17.82 16.82 23.01
N SER A 72 16.87 16.28 23.79
CA SER A 72 17.06 14.99 24.47
C SER A 72 16.84 13.82 23.50
N LEU A 73 17.42 12.66 23.80
CA LEU A 73 17.26 11.45 23.00
C LEU A 73 15.79 11.05 22.82
N GLU A 74 14.97 11.26 23.83
CA GLU A 74 13.54 11.00 23.81
C GLU A 74 12.79 11.98 22.90
N ARG A 75 13.19 13.26 22.86
CA ARG A 75 12.62 14.26 21.95
C ARG A 75 12.97 13.90 20.51
N GLU A 76 14.23 13.59 20.27
CA GLU A 76 14.77 13.30 18.92
C GLU A 76 14.34 11.92 18.35
N VAL A 77 13.34 11.28 18.95
CA VAL A 77 12.68 10.10 18.33
C VAL A 77 11.84 10.49 17.12
N TYR A 78 11.39 11.73 17.06
CA TYR A 78 10.62 12.30 15.93
C TYR A 78 11.34 13.50 15.35
N VAL A 79 10.92 13.92 14.16
CA VAL A 79 11.50 15.07 13.45
C VAL A 79 10.83 16.36 13.94
N TRP A 80 11.58 17.24 14.58
CA TRP A 80 11.11 18.51 15.15
C TRP A 80 11.81 19.71 14.55
N SER A 81 11.11 20.86 14.47
CA SER A 81 11.68 22.14 14.06
C SER A 81 10.99 23.31 14.75
N GLU A 82 11.70 24.42 14.93
CA GLU A 82 11.11 25.73 15.26
C GLU A 82 10.65 26.48 14.01
N ASP A 83 11.16 26.08 12.85
CA ASP A 83 10.85 26.68 11.55
C ASP A 83 9.99 25.73 10.71
N PRO A 84 8.70 26.05 10.48
CA PRO A 84 7.81 25.24 9.65
C PRO A 84 8.08 25.38 8.14
N THR A 85 9.07 26.16 7.75
CA THR A 85 9.48 26.28 6.32
C THR A 85 10.62 25.33 5.96
N LYS A 86 11.19 24.63 6.96
CA LYS A 86 12.21 23.61 6.71
C LYS A 86 11.66 22.51 5.79
N TYR A 87 12.50 21.96 4.93
CA TYR A 87 12.12 20.95 3.92
C TYR A 87 11.02 21.42 2.96
N ALA A 88 11.07 22.71 2.54
CA ALA A 88 10.03 23.34 1.71
C ALA A 88 9.84 22.67 0.35
N ASP A 89 10.85 21.95 -0.16
CA ASP A 89 10.78 21.24 -1.44
C ASP A 89 10.09 19.87 -1.33
N ALA A 90 9.79 19.39 -0.11
CA ALA A 90 9.04 18.18 0.13
C ALA A 90 7.55 18.40 -0.20
N PRO A 91 6.96 17.71 -1.20
CA PRO A 91 5.56 17.93 -1.56
C PRO A 91 4.61 17.46 -0.47
N VAL A 92 3.50 18.18 -0.26
CA VAL A 92 2.39 17.73 0.59
C VAL A 92 1.64 16.62 -0.14
N LEU A 93 1.69 15.40 0.40
CA LEU A 93 1.10 14.23 -0.25
C LEU A 93 -0.44 14.22 -0.10
N PHE A 94 -0.96 14.50 1.08
CA PHE A 94 -2.38 14.47 1.41
C PHE A 94 -3.04 15.85 1.29
N ARG A 95 -2.84 16.53 0.18
CA ARG A 95 -3.24 17.92 -0.08
C ARG A 95 -4.75 18.21 0.06
N ASN A 96 -5.60 17.19 0.09
CA ASN A 96 -7.03 17.38 0.38
C ASN A 96 -7.32 17.52 1.88
N PHE A 97 -6.37 17.15 2.72
CA PHE A 97 -6.49 17.12 4.18
C PHE A 97 -5.47 18.02 4.86
N GLU A 98 -4.27 18.15 4.28
CA GLU A 98 -3.13 18.88 4.86
C GLU A 98 -2.73 20.07 3.98
N SER A 99 -2.30 21.14 4.62
CA SER A 99 -1.76 22.35 3.96
C SER A 99 -0.24 22.49 4.12
N SER A 100 0.36 21.70 4.99
CA SER A 100 1.79 21.70 5.34
C SER A 100 2.22 20.29 5.68
N ASN A 101 3.52 20.01 5.65
CA ASN A 101 4.14 18.81 6.25
C ASN A 101 4.54 19.08 7.72
N TRP A 102 4.20 20.22 8.30
CA TRP A 102 4.51 20.59 9.67
C TRP A 102 3.26 20.93 10.46
N GLU A 103 3.12 20.37 11.67
CA GLU A 103 2.05 20.64 12.61
C GLU A 103 2.62 21.13 13.95
N TRP A 104 1.98 22.15 14.56
CA TRP A 104 2.38 22.69 15.84
C TRP A 104 1.91 21.81 16.99
N ASP A 105 2.82 21.44 17.91
CA ASP A 105 2.50 20.75 19.15
C ASP A 105 2.59 21.71 20.34
N GLU A 106 1.45 21.99 20.96
CA GLU A 106 1.34 22.92 22.09
C GLU A 106 2.12 22.45 23.33
N VAL A 107 2.35 21.15 23.50
CA VAL A 107 3.08 20.58 24.65
C VAL A 107 4.57 20.66 24.41
N ALA A 108 5.00 20.36 23.21
CA ALA A 108 6.41 20.41 22.83
C ALA A 108 6.88 21.84 22.56
N GLU A 109 5.96 22.77 22.31
CA GLU A 109 6.23 24.14 21.84
C GLU A 109 7.16 24.14 20.61
N GLN A 110 6.93 23.19 19.69
CA GLN A 110 7.67 23.00 18.44
C GLN A 110 6.75 22.43 17.38
N TYR A 111 7.15 22.58 16.09
CA TYR A 111 6.54 21.86 15.00
C TYR A 111 7.14 20.46 14.90
N TYR A 112 6.31 19.44 14.64
CA TYR A 112 6.76 18.12 14.21
C TYR A 112 6.49 17.91 12.74
N PHE A 113 7.34 17.14 12.08
CA PHE A 113 7.18 16.79 10.68
C PHE A 113 6.21 15.62 10.54
N HIS A 114 5.38 15.66 9.51
CA HIS A 114 4.52 14.56 9.10
C HIS A 114 4.44 14.51 7.57
N ARG A 115 4.92 13.46 6.98
CA ARG A 115 4.87 13.29 5.52
C ARG A 115 3.46 12.99 5.03
N PHE A 116 2.65 12.37 5.88
CA PHE A 116 1.28 11.95 5.63
C PHE A 116 0.29 12.86 6.37
N LEU A 117 -0.53 12.32 7.26
CA LEU A 117 -1.53 13.10 7.98
C LEU A 117 -0.94 13.65 9.30
N HIS A 118 -1.42 14.81 9.77
CA HIS A 118 -0.94 15.44 10.99
C HIS A 118 -0.96 14.53 12.23
N HIS A 119 -1.81 13.51 12.27
CA HIS A 119 -1.82 12.52 13.34
C HIS A 119 -0.82 11.37 13.16
N GLN A 120 0.06 11.47 12.16
CA GLN A 120 1.09 10.48 11.81
C GLN A 120 2.49 11.14 11.82
N PRO A 121 3.02 11.52 13.03
CA PRO A 121 4.34 12.14 13.13
C PRO A 121 5.44 11.21 12.62
N ASP A 122 6.37 11.76 11.84
CA ASP A 122 7.47 11.01 11.23
C ASP A 122 8.57 10.70 12.25
N LEU A 123 9.03 9.44 12.20
CA LEU A 123 10.14 8.96 13.01
C LEU A 123 11.46 9.54 12.49
N ASN A 124 12.32 9.97 13.40
CA ASN A 124 13.63 10.50 13.07
C ASN A 124 14.67 9.38 12.90
N TYR A 125 14.93 8.95 11.68
CA TYR A 125 15.91 7.91 11.38
C TYR A 125 17.38 8.34 11.52
N GLU A 126 17.67 9.63 11.69
CA GLU A 126 18.99 10.09 12.15
C GLU A 126 19.29 9.59 13.57
N ASN A 127 18.27 9.26 14.35
CA ASN A 127 18.41 8.69 15.67
C ASN A 127 18.65 7.17 15.59
N PRO A 128 19.83 6.65 15.99
CA PRO A 128 20.12 5.20 15.93
C PRO A 128 19.16 4.36 16.76
N TRP A 129 18.62 4.92 17.84
CA TRP A 129 17.63 4.22 18.65
C TRP A 129 16.35 3.89 17.86
N VAL A 130 15.90 4.81 16.99
CA VAL A 130 14.73 4.58 16.12
C VAL A 130 15.02 3.42 15.17
N GLN A 131 16.18 3.43 14.51
CA GLN A 131 16.60 2.34 13.63
C GLN A 131 16.61 0.99 14.35
N ASP A 132 17.18 0.94 15.57
CA ASP A 132 17.24 -0.29 16.38
C ASP A 132 15.85 -0.77 16.82
N GLN A 133 14.94 0.14 17.17
CA GLN A 133 13.57 -0.23 17.52
C GLN A 133 12.83 -0.85 16.33
N MET A 134 12.96 -0.26 15.13
CA MET A 134 12.29 -0.78 13.94
C MET A 134 12.90 -2.10 13.45
N LEU A 135 14.22 -2.29 13.56
CA LEU A 135 14.84 -3.60 13.36
C LEU A 135 14.35 -4.64 14.39
N GLY A 136 14.14 -4.23 15.64
CA GLY A 136 13.55 -5.08 16.68
C GLY A 136 12.06 -5.41 16.44
N VAL A 137 11.33 -4.63 15.64
CA VAL A 137 9.99 -4.98 15.16
C VAL A 137 10.08 -6.07 14.08
N VAL A 138 11.03 -5.95 13.15
CA VAL A 138 11.30 -6.97 12.14
C VAL A 138 11.61 -8.32 12.81
N ASP A 139 12.52 -8.35 13.77
CA ASP A 139 12.88 -9.56 14.52
C ASP A 139 11.66 -10.19 15.20
N PHE A 140 10.84 -9.38 15.88
CA PHE A 140 9.67 -9.83 16.61
C PHE A 140 8.69 -10.62 15.73
N TRP A 141 8.45 -10.16 14.51
CA TRP A 141 7.54 -10.83 13.59
C TRP A 141 8.19 -12.02 12.86
N LEU A 142 9.48 -11.96 12.55
CA LEU A 142 10.23 -13.09 11.98
C LEU A 142 10.31 -14.27 12.94
N GLU A 143 10.51 -14.03 14.23
CA GLU A 143 10.47 -15.06 15.27
C GLU A 143 9.11 -15.78 15.33
N ARG A 144 8.03 -15.07 15.01
CA ARG A 144 6.66 -15.59 14.98
C ARG A 144 6.30 -16.32 13.68
N GLY A 145 7.22 -16.35 12.71
CA GLY A 145 7.08 -17.15 11.50
C GLY A 145 6.41 -16.42 10.33
N VAL A 146 6.40 -15.10 10.34
CA VAL A 146 5.96 -14.28 9.20
C VAL A 146 6.91 -14.52 8.01
N ASP A 147 6.37 -14.61 6.79
CA ASP A 147 7.11 -14.94 5.58
C ASP A 147 7.65 -13.73 4.84
N GLY A 148 7.34 -12.52 5.30
CA GLY A 148 7.83 -11.31 4.66
C GLY A 148 7.16 -10.04 5.14
N PHE A 149 7.63 -8.93 4.58
CA PHE A 149 7.11 -7.60 4.87
C PHE A 149 6.88 -6.82 3.59
N ARG A 150 5.75 -6.12 3.50
CA ARG A 150 5.59 -4.94 2.66
C ARG A 150 6.10 -3.76 3.47
N LEU A 151 7.17 -3.16 3.03
CA LEU A 151 7.71 -1.96 3.65
C LEU A 151 6.96 -0.76 3.09
N ASP A 152 6.10 -0.20 3.93
CA ASP A 152 5.29 0.97 3.60
C ASP A 152 6.15 2.22 3.49
N ALA A 153 5.87 3.06 2.50
CA ALA A 153 6.39 4.40 2.40
C ALA A 153 7.94 4.51 2.45
N VAL A 154 8.66 3.51 1.89
CA VAL A 154 10.13 3.44 2.00
C VAL A 154 10.89 4.68 1.52
N PRO A 155 10.43 5.49 0.53
CA PRO A 155 11.19 6.66 0.11
C PRO A 155 11.36 7.75 1.17
N PHE A 156 10.53 7.79 2.21
CA PHE A 156 10.35 8.95 3.07
C PHE A 156 11.05 8.88 4.44
N LEU A 157 11.94 7.90 4.67
CA LEU A 157 12.53 7.63 5.99
C LEU A 157 13.51 8.70 6.50
N PHE A 158 14.06 9.52 5.62
CA PHE A 158 15.01 10.58 5.96
C PHE A 158 14.64 11.89 5.28
N GLU A 159 14.96 13.01 5.92
CA GLU A 159 14.73 14.35 5.42
C GLU A 159 16.06 15.06 5.13
N ALA A 160 16.10 15.81 4.03
CA ALA A 160 17.24 16.66 3.68
C ALA A 160 16.78 17.98 3.06
N GLU A 161 17.36 19.08 3.54
CA GLU A 161 17.07 20.41 2.99
C GLU A 161 17.46 20.50 1.52
N GLY A 162 16.62 21.18 0.71
CA GLY A 162 16.83 21.32 -0.74
C GLY A 162 16.53 20.03 -1.52
N SER A 163 15.86 19.07 -0.92
CA SER A 163 15.43 17.83 -1.56
C SER A 163 13.91 17.61 -1.42
N ARG A 164 13.38 16.65 -2.18
CA ARG A 164 11.97 16.21 -1.99
C ARG A 164 11.78 15.35 -0.73
N CYS A 165 12.83 15.07 0.03
CA CYS A 165 12.85 14.09 1.13
C CYS A 165 12.34 12.71 0.67
N GLU A 166 12.85 12.25 -0.46
CA GLU A 166 12.45 10.99 -1.10
C GLU A 166 13.70 10.25 -1.60
N GLY A 167 13.85 8.96 -1.22
CA GLY A 167 14.89 8.07 -1.75
C GLY A 167 16.32 8.54 -1.47
N LEU A 168 16.55 9.12 -0.30
CA LEU A 168 17.89 9.60 0.09
C LEU A 168 18.86 8.43 0.29
N PRO A 169 20.18 8.62 0.12
CA PRO A 169 21.18 7.57 0.31
C PRO A 169 21.07 6.87 1.68
N GLU A 170 20.77 7.62 2.71
CA GLU A 170 20.59 7.13 4.09
C GLU A 170 19.39 6.17 4.20
N THR A 171 18.34 6.41 3.42
CA THR A 171 17.19 5.48 3.31
C THR A 171 17.66 4.13 2.78
N HIS A 172 18.41 4.10 1.69
CA HIS A 172 18.97 2.88 1.11
C HIS A 172 19.91 2.16 2.10
N ASP A 173 20.73 2.91 2.85
CA ASP A 173 21.61 2.33 3.87
C ASP A 173 20.83 1.65 5.00
N PHE A 174 19.72 2.24 5.43
CA PHE A 174 18.84 1.59 6.42
C PHE A 174 18.16 0.34 5.84
N LEU A 175 17.67 0.38 4.61
CA LEU A 175 17.03 -0.77 3.96
C LEU A 175 18.02 -1.95 3.80
N ARG A 176 19.30 -1.69 3.54
CA ARG A 176 20.36 -2.72 3.57
C ARG A 176 20.53 -3.34 4.95
N LYS A 177 20.40 -2.54 6.04
CA LYS A 177 20.40 -3.09 7.41
C LYS A 177 19.20 -4.02 7.63
N VAL A 178 18.02 -3.65 7.14
CA VAL A 178 16.82 -4.53 7.19
C VAL A 178 17.08 -5.82 6.40
N ARG A 179 17.63 -5.72 5.17
CA ARG A 179 17.98 -6.87 4.35
C ARG A 179 18.93 -7.80 5.05
N HIS A 180 20.04 -7.28 5.57
CA HIS A 180 21.06 -8.05 6.28
C HIS A 180 20.47 -8.76 7.52
N ARG A 181 19.58 -8.05 8.25
CA ARG A 181 18.91 -8.63 9.43
C ARG A 181 18.04 -9.84 9.04
N VAL A 182 17.29 -9.72 7.96
CA VAL A 182 16.45 -10.82 7.44
C VAL A 182 17.29 -12.00 6.98
N GLU A 183 18.36 -11.78 6.21
CA GLU A 183 19.25 -12.83 5.71
C GLU A 183 19.96 -13.59 6.83
N ALA A 184 20.32 -12.90 7.91
CA ALA A 184 20.93 -13.52 9.08
C ALA A 184 20.05 -14.60 9.74
N THR A 185 18.74 -14.60 9.48
CA THR A 185 17.83 -15.64 9.97
C THR A 185 17.94 -16.96 9.22
N GLY A 186 18.51 -16.96 8.02
CA GLY A 186 18.55 -18.11 7.10
C GLY A 186 17.18 -18.56 6.58
N LYS A 187 16.11 -17.76 6.80
CA LYS A 187 14.75 -18.05 6.35
C LYS A 187 14.50 -17.43 4.96
N ASP A 188 13.58 -18.05 4.21
CA ASP A 188 13.06 -17.49 2.95
C ASP A 188 12.02 -16.41 3.26
N VAL A 189 12.44 -15.14 3.32
CA VAL A 189 11.64 -13.99 3.70
C VAL A 189 11.61 -12.98 2.56
N LEU A 190 10.42 -12.55 2.17
CA LEU A 190 10.24 -11.53 1.14
C LEU A 190 10.25 -10.12 1.75
N LEU A 191 11.07 -9.23 1.20
CA LEU A 191 11.01 -7.78 1.43
C LEU A 191 10.45 -7.10 0.18
N LEU A 192 9.30 -6.45 0.30
CA LEU A 192 8.58 -5.79 -0.77
C LEU A 192 8.49 -4.28 -0.51
N ALA A 193 9.11 -3.48 -1.37
CA ALA A 193 9.04 -2.02 -1.28
C ALA A 193 7.72 -1.45 -1.78
N GLU A 194 7.15 -0.50 -1.05
CA GLU A 194 6.24 0.47 -1.61
C GLU A 194 6.99 1.78 -1.87
N ALA A 195 7.33 2.01 -3.14
CA ALA A 195 7.92 3.24 -3.64
C ALA A 195 7.07 3.75 -4.81
N ILE A 196 6.30 4.81 -4.57
CA ILE A 196 5.46 5.42 -5.61
C ILE A 196 6.29 6.45 -6.36
N GLN A 197 7.25 5.95 -7.14
CA GLN A 197 8.25 6.73 -7.86
C GLN A 197 8.37 6.26 -9.32
N PRO A 198 8.96 7.06 -10.23
CA PRO A 198 9.35 6.61 -11.56
C PRO A 198 10.21 5.34 -11.50
N VAL A 199 10.23 4.56 -12.59
CA VAL A 199 10.91 3.25 -12.61
C VAL A 199 12.40 3.38 -12.30
N ASP A 200 13.05 4.43 -12.79
CA ASP A 200 14.48 4.71 -12.57
C ASP A 200 14.81 5.10 -11.12
N GLU A 201 13.87 5.70 -10.40
CA GLU A 201 14.00 6.01 -8.96
C GLU A 201 13.57 4.82 -8.07
N ALA A 202 12.62 3.99 -8.52
CA ALA A 202 12.19 2.81 -7.78
C ALA A 202 13.12 1.60 -7.98
N ALA A 203 13.82 1.48 -9.09
CA ALA A 203 14.72 0.37 -9.39
C ALA A 203 15.91 0.24 -8.41
N PRO A 204 16.51 1.31 -7.88
CA PRO A 204 17.57 1.22 -6.89
C PRO A 204 17.21 0.41 -5.63
N TYR A 205 15.93 0.42 -5.17
CA TYR A 205 15.49 -0.42 -4.04
C TYR A 205 15.58 -1.93 -4.33
N LEU A 206 15.78 -2.30 -5.60
CA LEU A 206 15.91 -3.67 -6.07
C LEU A 206 17.39 -4.07 -6.30
N ALA A 207 18.34 -3.33 -5.72
CA ALA A 207 19.74 -3.73 -5.70
C ALA A 207 19.90 -5.10 -4.99
N GLU A 208 20.97 -5.84 -5.34
CA GLU A 208 21.18 -7.21 -4.87
C GLU A 208 21.20 -7.33 -3.34
N ASP A 209 21.71 -6.29 -2.65
CA ASP A 209 21.86 -6.21 -1.19
C ASP A 209 20.73 -5.45 -0.49
N GLU A 210 19.63 -5.11 -1.21
CA GLU A 210 18.55 -4.29 -0.65
C GLU A 210 17.23 -5.09 -0.61
N LEU A 211 16.22 -4.75 -1.41
CA LEU A 211 14.92 -5.40 -1.30
C LEU A 211 14.69 -6.42 -2.43
N HIS A 212 13.84 -7.41 -2.18
CA HIS A 212 13.59 -8.51 -3.11
C HIS A 212 12.61 -8.12 -4.21
N ALA A 213 11.67 -7.24 -3.89
CA ALA A 213 10.60 -6.82 -4.80
C ALA A 213 10.17 -5.38 -4.54
N ALA A 214 9.60 -4.73 -5.55
CA ALA A 214 8.96 -3.42 -5.44
C ALA A 214 7.71 -3.36 -6.31
N PHE A 215 6.72 -2.58 -5.89
CA PHE A 215 5.57 -2.28 -6.72
C PHE A 215 5.96 -1.39 -7.90
N ASN A 216 5.46 -1.72 -9.09
CA ASN A 216 5.63 -0.89 -10.28
C ASN A 216 4.36 -0.06 -10.54
N PHE A 217 4.21 1.04 -9.83
CA PHE A 217 3.06 1.95 -9.98
C PHE A 217 3.09 2.72 -11.30
N ALA A 218 4.27 3.05 -11.82
CA ALA A 218 4.41 3.71 -13.13
C ALA A 218 3.84 2.83 -14.25
N LEU A 219 4.17 1.54 -14.26
CA LEU A 219 3.58 0.58 -15.22
C LEU A 219 2.05 0.53 -15.09
N THR A 220 1.53 0.53 -13.87
CA THR A 220 0.08 0.56 -13.62
C THR A 220 -0.58 1.76 -14.28
N ALA A 221 -0.06 2.96 -14.08
CA ALA A 221 -0.57 4.18 -14.73
C ALA A 221 -0.53 4.07 -16.27
N HIS A 222 0.55 3.53 -16.84
CA HIS A 222 0.67 3.33 -18.29
C HIS A 222 -0.29 2.25 -18.84
N LEU A 223 -0.61 1.21 -18.06
CA LEU A 223 -1.66 0.23 -18.40
C LEU A 223 -3.03 0.91 -18.51
N PHE A 224 -3.38 1.77 -17.55
CA PHE A 224 -4.62 2.54 -17.60
C PHE A 224 -4.64 3.53 -18.77
N ALA A 225 -3.53 4.21 -19.06
CA ALA A 225 -3.42 5.10 -20.21
C ALA A 225 -3.57 4.36 -21.54
N ALA A 226 -3.04 3.14 -21.64
CA ALA A 226 -3.18 2.30 -22.83
C ALA A 226 -4.66 1.90 -23.07
N VAL A 227 -5.37 1.49 -22.03
CA VAL A 227 -6.81 1.17 -22.11
C VAL A 227 -7.63 2.43 -22.44
N ALA A 228 -7.37 3.53 -21.75
CA ALA A 228 -8.07 4.81 -21.93
C ALA A 228 -7.93 5.38 -23.36
N SER A 229 -6.75 5.23 -23.96
CA SER A 229 -6.47 5.75 -25.32
C SER A 229 -6.64 4.73 -26.44
N GLY A 230 -6.81 3.44 -26.12
CA GLY A 230 -6.75 2.35 -27.12
C GLY A 230 -5.36 2.20 -27.77
N SER A 231 -4.29 2.71 -27.15
CA SER A 231 -2.92 2.74 -27.71
C SER A 231 -1.91 2.07 -26.79
N SER A 232 -1.10 1.16 -27.35
CA SER A 232 -0.01 0.47 -26.63
C SER A 232 1.32 1.26 -26.59
N LYS A 233 1.35 2.49 -27.11
CA LYS A 233 2.61 3.23 -27.28
C LYS A 233 3.32 3.49 -25.93
N ASN A 234 2.58 3.94 -24.94
CA ASN A 234 3.12 4.22 -23.60
C ASN A 234 3.51 2.92 -22.88
N LEU A 235 2.72 1.86 -23.07
CA LEU A 235 3.00 0.54 -22.50
C LEU A 235 4.35 -0.04 -22.96
N ARG A 236 4.70 0.12 -24.25
CA ARG A 236 5.98 -0.36 -24.78
C ARG A 236 7.18 0.30 -24.10
N PHE A 237 7.10 1.60 -23.85
CA PHE A 237 8.14 2.33 -23.15
C PHE A 237 8.32 1.78 -21.73
N CYS A 238 7.23 1.69 -20.98
CA CYS A 238 7.26 1.22 -19.60
C CYS A 238 7.76 -0.23 -19.44
N LEU A 239 7.41 -1.10 -20.41
CA LEU A 239 7.90 -2.47 -20.43
C LEU A 239 9.40 -2.56 -20.70
N HIS A 240 9.94 -1.65 -21.50
CA HIS A 240 11.37 -1.58 -21.75
C HIS A 240 12.14 -1.19 -20.49
N GLU A 241 11.70 -0.15 -19.80
CA GLU A 241 12.29 0.33 -18.55
C GLU A 241 12.21 -0.75 -17.43
N ALA A 242 11.09 -1.46 -17.35
CA ALA A 242 10.87 -2.49 -16.33
C ALA A 242 11.71 -3.77 -16.50
N GLN A 243 12.46 -3.93 -17.59
CA GLN A 243 13.26 -5.14 -17.85
C GLN A 243 14.65 -5.12 -17.18
N THR A 244 15.13 -3.97 -16.75
CA THR A 244 16.48 -3.83 -16.19
C THR A 244 16.45 -3.98 -14.67
N LEU A 245 16.52 -5.21 -14.19
CA LEU A 245 16.57 -5.53 -12.76
C LEU A 245 17.80 -6.35 -12.39
N ALA A 246 18.23 -6.24 -11.14
CA ALA A 246 19.26 -7.11 -10.58
C ALA A 246 18.77 -8.59 -10.58
N PRO A 247 19.68 -9.57 -10.72
CA PRO A 247 19.33 -10.99 -10.65
C PRO A 247 18.60 -11.31 -9.35
N GLY A 248 17.46 -11.98 -9.45
CA GLY A 248 16.64 -12.37 -8.28
C GLY A 248 15.60 -11.34 -7.85
N SER A 249 15.72 -10.08 -8.26
CA SER A 249 14.76 -9.01 -7.96
C SER A 249 13.54 -9.08 -8.88
N ARG A 250 12.39 -8.56 -8.41
CA ARG A 250 11.14 -8.65 -9.16
C ARG A 250 10.27 -7.41 -8.99
N TRP A 251 9.61 -7.00 -10.08
CA TRP A 251 8.49 -6.09 -9.99
C TRP A 251 7.21 -6.80 -9.53
N VAL A 252 6.47 -6.16 -8.65
CA VAL A 252 5.09 -6.51 -8.29
C VAL A 252 4.14 -5.62 -9.09
N LEU A 253 3.17 -6.23 -9.75
CA LEU A 253 2.30 -5.58 -10.73
C LEU A 253 0.87 -5.46 -10.18
N PRO A 254 0.52 -4.37 -9.47
CA PRO A 254 -0.83 -4.10 -9.04
C PRO A 254 -1.64 -3.43 -10.16
N LEU A 255 -2.97 -3.61 -10.18
CA LEU A 255 -3.88 -2.71 -10.89
C LEU A 255 -4.49 -1.71 -9.92
N ARG A 256 -4.83 -2.16 -8.75
CA ARG A 256 -5.35 -1.37 -7.64
C ARG A 256 -4.78 -1.88 -6.33
N ASN A 257 -4.85 -1.03 -5.32
CA ASN A 257 -4.62 -1.34 -3.92
C ASN A 257 -5.72 -0.67 -3.06
N HIS A 258 -5.51 -0.56 -1.77
CA HIS A 258 -6.42 0.05 -0.81
C HIS A 258 -6.42 1.59 -0.84
N ASP A 259 -5.51 2.21 -1.60
CA ASP A 259 -5.39 3.65 -1.78
C ASP A 259 -6.01 4.12 -3.10
N GLU A 260 -5.94 5.42 -3.37
CA GLU A 260 -6.27 5.96 -4.69
C GLU A 260 -5.33 5.40 -5.78
N LEU A 261 -5.78 5.37 -7.02
CA LEU A 261 -4.88 5.16 -8.15
C LEU A 261 -3.98 6.38 -8.25
N TRP A 262 -2.84 6.33 -7.61
CA TRP A 262 -1.88 7.40 -7.58
C TRP A 262 -1.33 7.68 -8.97
N LEU A 263 -1.39 8.93 -9.41
CA LEU A 263 -0.88 9.39 -10.71
C LEU A 263 0.22 10.42 -10.54
N GLY A 264 0.38 10.94 -9.32
CA GLY A 264 1.38 11.91 -8.96
C GLY A 264 1.09 13.33 -9.45
N ASP A 265 2.03 14.19 -9.13
CA ASP A 265 2.08 15.61 -9.52
C ASP A 265 2.76 15.85 -10.88
N GLY A 266 2.90 14.80 -11.69
CA GLY A 266 3.72 14.78 -12.93
C GLY A 266 5.08 14.13 -12.72
N HIS A 267 5.44 13.76 -11.49
CA HIS A 267 6.68 13.07 -11.18
C HIS A 267 6.62 11.57 -11.53
N LEU A 268 5.64 10.83 -11.03
CA LEU A 268 5.48 9.40 -11.33
C LEU A 268 5.31 9.12 -12.83
N VAL A 269 4.45 9.87 -13.49
CA VAL A 269 4.18 9.80 -14.92
C VAL A 269 3.91 11.20 -15.48
N SER A 270 4.20 11.42 -16.77
CA SER A 270 4.01 12.74 -17.38
C SER A 270 2.55 13.21 -17.32
N GLU A 271 2.33 14.52 -17.27
CA GLU A 271 1.01 15.16 -17.31
C GLU A 271 0.16 14.69 -18.52
N LYS A 272 0.81 14.38 -19.64
CA LYS A 272 0.14 13.82 -20.82
C LYS A 272 -0.50 12.45 -20.52
N VAL A 273 0.15 11.60 -19.74
CA VAL A 273 -0.38 10.30 -19.31
C VAL A 273 -1.58 10.51 -18.39
N ILE A 274 -1.45 11.42 -17.43
CA ILE A 274 -2.52 11.79 -16.49
C ILE A 274 -3.77 12.27 -17.25
N GLN A 275 -3.60 13.20 -18.19
CA GLN A 275 -4.71 13.72 -19.00
C GLN A 275 -5.34 12.64 -19.89
N THR A 276 -4.54 11.71 -20.41
CA THR A 276 -5.05 10.57 -21.18
C THR A 276 -5.97 9.67 -20.33
N ILE A 277 -5.55 9.38 -19.10
CA ILE A 277 -6.36 8.59 -18.15
C ILE A 277 -7.66 9.34 -17.80
N ARG A 278 -7.55 10.63 -17.46
CA ARG A 278 -8.72 11.48 -17.15
C ARG A 278 -9.75 11.49 -18.26
N ALA A 279 -9.32 11.73 -19.49
CA ALA A 279 -10.21 11.84 -20.64
C ALA A 279 -10.85 10.48 -21.01
N GLY A 280 -10.07 9.40 -20.99
CA GLY A 280 -10.52 8.10 -21.47
C GLY A 280 -11.35 7.30 -20.48
N LEU A 281 -11.14 7.47 -19.19
CA LEU A 281 -11.91 6.77 -18.15
C LEU A 281 -13.14 7.56 -17.68
N HIS A 282 -13.39 8.75 -18.25
CA HIS A 282 -14.56 9.60 -17.97
C HIS A 282 -14.88 9.78 -16.48
N GLN A 283 -13.85 9.87 -15.64
CA GLN A 283 -14.03 10.02 -14.20
C GLN A 283 -14.43 11.47 -13.86
N SER A 284 -15.51 11.62 -13.12
CA SER A 284 -15.94 12.91 -12.59
C SER A 284 -14.91 13.48 -11.62
N HIS A 285 -14.85 14.81 -11.49
CA HIS A 285 -13.94 15.46 -10.54
C HIS A 285 -14.16 15.03 -9.09
N GLY A 286 -15.35 14.54 -8.72
CA GLY A 286 -15.67 14.05 -7.38
C GLY A 286 -14.97 12.76 -6.97
N HIS A 287 -14.22 12.10 -7.87
CA HIS A 287 -13.43 10.91 -7.56
C HIS A 287 -11.92 11.17 -7.45
N TRP A 288 -11.49 12.42 -7.60
CA TRP A 288 -10.11 12.81 -7.36
C TRP A 288 -9.87 12.98 -5.87
N LEU A 289 -8.85 12.30 -5.38
CA LEU A 289 -8.36 12.39 -4.01
C LEU A 289 -6.84 12.58 -4.07
N ASN A 290 -6.30 13.55 -3.35
CA ASN A 290 -4.89 13.90 -3.35
C ASN A 290 -4.32 14.03 -4.78
N TRP A 291 -3.55 13.05 -5.22
CA TRP A 291 -2.89 13.01 -6.53
C TRP A 291 -3.41 11.87 -7.42
N GLY A 292 -4.57 11.30 -7.12
CA GLY A 292 -5.06 10.10 -7.79
C GLY A 292 -6.56 9.98 -7.94
N ILE A 293 -7.01 8.80 -8.33
CA ILE A 293 -8.43 8.48 -8.54
C ILE A 293 -8.88 7.46 -7.47
N ASN A 294 -9.79 7.90 -6.62
CA ASN A 294 -10.35 7.10 -5.52
C ASN A 294 -11.51 6.24 -6.01
N ARG A 295 -11.22 5.16 -6.73
CA ARG A 295 -12.19 4.20 -7.26
C ARG A 295 -11.62 2.78 -7.25
N ARG A 296 -12.47 1.76 -6.99
CA ARG A 296 -12.12 0.37 -7.30
C ARG A 296 -12.02 0.13 -8.80
N LEU A 297 -11.36 -0.97 -9.21
CA LEU A 297 -11.11 -1.27 -10.62
C LEU A 297 -12.39 -1.35 -11.45
N ALA A 298 -13.41 -2.08 -11.01
CA ALA A 298 -14.61 -2.29 -11.82
C ALA A 298 -15.36 -0.98 -12.11
N PRO A 299 -15.67 -0.10 -11.10
CA PRO A 299 -16.26 1.20 -11.39
C PRO A 299 -15.32 2.16 -12.11
N LEU A 300 -13.99 2.07 -11.90
CA LEU A 300 -13.01 2.86 -12.66
C LEU A 300 -13.11 2.56 -14.17
N LEU A 301 -13.42 1.32 -14.54
CA LEU A 301 -13.62 0.86 -15.92
C LEU A 301 -15.10 0.94 -16.37
N ASN A 302 -15.95 1.71 -15.69
CA ASN A 302 -17.38 1.85 -15.97
C ASN A 302 -18.13 0.49 -16.02
N GLY A 303 -17.65 -0.49 -15.27
CA GLY A 303 -18.23 -1.83 -15.21
C GLY A 303 -17.98 -2.68 -16.47
N ASP A 304 -17.09 -2.27 -17.39
CA ASP A 304 -16.79 -3.08 -18.58
C ASP A 304 -15.96 -4.33 -18.20
N PRO A 305 -16.56 -5.54 -18.28
CA PRO A 305 -15.86 -6.77 -17.91
C PRO A 305 -14.76 -7.16 -18.91
N ARG A 306 -14.77 -6.61 -20.13
CA ARG A 306 -13.74 -6.88 -21.14
C ARG A 306 -12.48 -6.09 -20.81
N ALA A 307 -12.62 -4.81 -20.49
CA ALA A 307 -11.50 -3.96 -20.06
C ALA A 307 -10.86 -4.52 -18.77
N ASN A 308 -11.67 -4.97 -17.81
CA ASN A 308 -11.20 -5.64 -16.59
C ASN A 308 -10.34 -6.88 -16.92
N ARG A 309 -10.86 -7.78 -17.78
CA ARG A 309 -10.12 -8.99 -18.21
C ARG A 309 -8.84 -8.66 -18.97
N VAL A 310 -8.85 -7.64 -19.82
CA VAL A 310 -7.66 -7.23 -20.57
C VAL A 310 -6.55 -6.77 -19.62
N LEU A 311 -6.85 -5.89 -18.66
CA LEU A 311 -5.87 -5.42 -17.70
C LEU A 311 -5.28 -6.55 -16.84
N HIS A 312 -6.14 -7.43 -16.34
CA HIS A 312 -5.67 -8.60 -15.59
C HIS A 312 -4.88 -9.60 -16.45
N ALA A 313 -5.29 -9.83 -17.69
CA ALA A 313 -4.52 -10.66 -18.61
C ALA A 313 -3.12 -10.10 -18.85
N LEU A 314 -2.99 -8.77 -18.94
CA LEU A 314 -1.67 -8.11 -19.05
C LEU A 314 -0.82 -8.39 -17.83
N ILE A 315 -1.28 -8.09 -16.61
CA ILE A 315 -0.45 -8.34 -15.42
C ILE A 315 -0.16 -9.83 -15.18
N TYR A 316 -1.01 -10.74 -15.68
CA TYR A 316 -0.74 -12.19 -15.63
C TYR A 316 0.24 -12.68 -16.68
N SER A 317 0.46 -11.94 -17.75
CA SER A 317 1.36 -12.32 -18.85
C SER A 317 2.67 -11.54 -18.87
N LEU A 318 2.74 -10.42 -18.16
CA LEU A 318 3.96 -9.63 -18.06
C LEU A 318 4.98 -10.24 -17.10
N PRO A 319 6.29 -9.99 -17.29
CA PRO A 319 7.32 -10.31 -16.30
C PRO A 319 7.03 -9.62 -14.96
N GLY A 320 7.13 -10.35 -13.86
CA GLY A 320 6.87 -9.85 -12.52
C GLY A 320 5.80 -10.67 -11.77
N MET A 321 5.50 -10.25 -10.56
CA MET A 321 4.51 -10.88 -9.67
C MET A 321 3.18 -10.12 -9.76
N PRO A 322 2.10 -10.72 -10.28
CA PRO A 322 0.79 -10.05 -10.26
C PRO A 322 0.30 -9.91 -8.83
N CYS A 323 -0.17 -8.72 -8.48
CA CYS A 323 -0.81 -8.42 -7.21
C CYS A 323 -2.29 -8.09 -7.44
N LEU A 324 -3.17 -8.78 -6.75
CA LEU A 324 -4.60 -8.57 -6.81
C LEU A 324 -5.08 -7.87 -5.55
N TYR A 325 -5.84 -6.81 -5.72
CA TYR A 325 -6.57 -6.22 -4.61
C TYR A 325 -7.83 -7.04 -4.35
N TYR A 326 -8.11 -7.38 -3.09
CA TYR A 326 -9.28 -8.22 -2.76
C TYR A 326 -10.57 -7.65 -3.33
N GLY A 327 -11.38 -8.51 -3.92
CA GLY A 327 -12.66 -8.15 -4.55
C GLY A 327 -12.55 -7.73 -6.01
N ASP A 328 -11.38 -7.41 -6.54
CA ASP A 328 -11.20 -7.11 -7.97
C ASP A 328 -11.47 -8.36 -8.83
N GLU A 329 -11.17 -9.56 -8.30
CA GLU A 329 -11.48 -10.85 -8.92
C GLU A 329 -12.99 -11.13 -9.02
N LEU A 330 -13.81 -10.40 -8.27
CA LEU A 330 -15.27 -10.45 -8.33
C LEU A 330 -15.85 -9.30 -9.15
N GLY A 331 -15.06 -8.25 -9.42
CA GLY A 331 -15.55 -7.00 -9.94
C GLY A 331 -16.37 -6.21 -8.91
N MET A 332 -15.95 -6.22 -7.65
CA MET A 332 -16.60 -5.43 -6.59
C MET A 332 -16.59 -3.94 -6.92
N GLY A 333 -17.67 -3.25 -6.53
CA GLY A 333 -17.77 -1.81 -6.57
C GLY A 333 -17.08 -1.11 -5.42
N ASP A 334 -17.22 0.21 -5.39
CA ASP A 334 -16.85 1.09 -4.29
C ASP A 334 -18.08 1.81 -3.73
N TRP A 335 -17.89 2.55 -2.63
CA TRP A 335 -18.95 3.37 -2.01
C TRP A 335 -18.52 4.84 -1.96
N PRO A 336 -18.73 5.63 -3.03
CA PRO A 336 -18.22 7.00 -3.14
C PRO A 336 -18.69 7.97 -2.04
N GLY A 337 -19.72 7.62 -1.26
CA GLY A 337 -20.23 8.44 -0.14
C GLY A 337 -19.40 8.30 1.15
N LEU A 338 -18.45 7.39 1.21
CA LEU A 338 -17.53 7.27 2.34
C LEU A 338 -16.38 8.25 2.22
N ARG A 339 -15.81 8.63 3.37
CA ARG A 339 -14.69 9.57 3.42
C ARG A 339 -13.39 8.90 2.97
N ASP A 340 -12.47 9.74 2.50
CA ASP A 340 -11.12 9.32 2.17
C ASP A 340 -11.11 8.04 1.31
N ARG A 341 -10.18 7.15 1.54
CA ARG A 341 -9.98 5.87 0.86
C ARG A 341 -10.94 4.76 1.32
N ASP A 342 -11.73 4.98 2.37
CA ASP A 342 -12.72 4.02 2.88
C ASP A 342 -13.71 3.57 1.80
N ALA A 343 -13.98 4.43 0.81
CA ALA A 343 -14.78 4.09 -0.36
C ALA A 343 -14.29 2.81 -1.07
N ASN A 344 -12.99 2.56 -1.07
CA ASN A 344 -12.34 1.41 -1.71
C ASN A 344 -12.11 0.23 -0.74
N ARG A 345 -12.24 0.45 0.57
CA ARG A 345 -11.87 -0.50 1.65
C ARG A 345 -13.08 -1.25 2.22
N THR A 346 -14.20 -1.28 1.50
CA THR A 346 -15.44 -1.94 1.92
C THR A 346 -15.27 -3.46 2.10
N PRO A 347 -16.08 -4.12 2.96
CA PRO A 347 -15.93 -5.54 3.26
C PRO A 347 -16.03 -6.45 2.03
N MET A 348 -15.25 -7.53 2.03
CA MET A 348 -15.33 -8.57 1.00
C MET A 348 -16.70 -9.22 0.96
N ALA A 349 -17.28 -9.34 -0.22
CA ALA A 349 -18.56 -10.02 -0.42
C ALA A 349 -18.36 -11.53 -0.64
N TRP A 350 -18.65 -12.32 0.39
CA TRP A 350 -18.51 -13.78 0.38
C TRP A 350 -19.75 -14.50 -0.12
N THR A 351 -20.92 -14.05 0.35
CA THR A 351 -22.22 -14.70 0.08
C THR A 351 -23.31 -13.65 -0.16
N PRO A 352 -24.50 -14.03 -0.69
CA PRO A 352 -25.65 -13.13 -0.78
C PRO A 352 -26.34 -12.87 0.56
N ALA A 353 -25.90 -13.52 1.64
CA ALA A 353 -26.48 -13.35 2.97
C ALA A 353 -26.18 -11.95 3.54
N ARG A 354 -26.80 -11.63 4.69
CA ARG A 354 -26.63 -10.35 5.38
C ARG A 354 -25.15 -9.96 5.49
N ASN A 355 -24.87 -8.70 5.25
CA ASN A 355 -23.52 -8.11 5.26
C ASN A 355 -22.52 -8.82 4.32
N GLY A 356 -23.00 -9.42 3.25
CA GLY A 356 -22.14 -10.16 2.31
C GLY A 356 -21.53 -11.43 2.93
N GLY A 357 -22.04 -11.93 4.05
CA GLY A 357 -21.43 -13.03 4.80
C GLY A 357 -20.12 -12.66 5.52
N PHE A 358 -19.75 -11.37 5.52
CA PHE A 358 -18.55 -10.88 6.19
C PHE A 358 -18.74 -10.75 7.70
N SER A 359 -19.90 -10.28 8.14
CA SER A 359 -20.23 -10.05 9.55
C SER A 359 -21.68 -10.41 9.87
N VAL A 360 -21.92 -10.85 11.10
CA VAL A 360 -23.27 -11.05 11.65
C VAL A 360 -23.77 -9.84 12.46
N ALA A 361 -22.94 -8.82 12.60
CA ALA A 361 -23.26 -7.61 13.35
C ALA A 361 -24.48 -6.87 12.76
N PRO A 362 -25.28 -6.17 13.59
CA PRO A 362 -26.29 -5.23 13.10
C PRO A 362 -25.64 -4.11 12.28
N ASP A 363 -26.35 -3.61 11.25
CA ASP A 363 -25.81 -2.62 10.31
C ASP A 363 -25.23 -1.36 10.99
N PRO A 364 -25.79 -0.80 12.07
CA PRO A 364 -25.20 0.35 12.76
C PRO A 364 -23.85 0.08 13.45
N LEU A 365 -23.47 -1.19 13.62
CA LEU A 365 -22.20 -1.60 14.23
C LEU A 365 -21.12 -1.96 13.18
N LEU A 366 -21.44 -1.89 11.90
CA LEU A 366 -20.45 -2.11 10.84
C LEU A 366 -19.55 -0.89 10.74
N VAL A 367 -18.24 -1.11 10.77
CA VAL A 367 -17.23 -0.05 10.55
C VAL A 367 -17.39 0.52 9.13
N LEU A 368 -17.50 -0.36 8.13
CA LEU A 368 -17.80 -0.02 6.75
C LEU A 368 -18.97 -0.86 6.22
N PRO A 369 -19.91 -0.27 5.47
CA PRO A 369 -21.05 -1.00 4.92
C PRO A 369 -20.65 -1.90 3.75
N PRO A 370 -21.37 -3.01 3.48
CA PRO A 370 -21.24 -3.75 2.25
C PRO A 370 -21.80 -2.94 1.05
N ILE A 371 -21.28 -3.21 -0.14
CA ILE A 371 -21.72 -2.50 -1.36
C ILE A 371 -23.13 -2.94 -1.75
N THR A 372 -24.04 -1.98 -1.89
CA THR A 372 -25.43 -2.18 -2.36
C THR A 372 -25.74 -1.36 -3.63
N ALA A 373 -24.74 -0.72 -4.21
CA ALA A 373 -24.91 0.09 -5.42
C ALA A 373 -25.38 -0.75 -6.62
N PRO A 374 -26.25 -0.22 -7.49
CA PRO A 374 -26.70 -0.93 -8.69
C PRO A 374 -25.52 -1.42 -9.55
N GLY A 375 -25.58 -2.69 -9.95
CA GLY A 375 -24.51 -3.35 -10.71
C GLY A 375 -23.37 -3.91 -9.88
N TYR A 376 -23.25 -3.52 -8.61
CA TYR A 376 -22.17 -3.95 -7.68
C TYR A 376 -22.69 -4.53 -6.36
N ASP A 377 -24.01 -4.70 -6.24
CA ASP A 377 -24.66 -5.19 -5.02
C ASP A 377 -24.09 -6.54 -4.59
N TYR A 378 -23.65 -6.62 -3.33
CA TYR A 378 -23.06 -7.84 -2.76
C TYR A 378 -23.94 -9.07 -2.88
N ARG A 379 -25.28 -8.91 -2.97
CA ARG A 379 -26.22 -10.03 -3.15
C ARG A 379 -26.07 -10.70 -4.52
N VAL A 380 -25.46 -10.03 -5.48
CA VAL A 380 -25.18 -10.52 -6.84
C VAL A 380 -23.68 -10.69 -7.07
N VAL A 381 -22.87 -9.70 -6.66
CA VAL A 381 -21.41 -9.71 -6.82
C VAL A 381 -20.78 -10.28 -5.55
N ASN A 382 -20.63 -11.59 -5.49
CA ASN A 382 -20.01 -12.27 -4.33
C ASN A 382 -19.37 -13.59 -4.75
N VAL A 383 -18.56 -14.17 -3.86
CA VAL A 383 -17.80 -15.40 -4.10
C VAL A 383 -18.71 -16.60 -4.35
N GLU A 384 -19.77 -16.78 -3.54
CA GLU A 384 -20.63 -17.95 -3.62
C GLU A 384 -21.36 -18.04 -4.98
N VAL A 385 -21.97 -16.94 -5.41
CA VAL A 385 -22.66 -16.87 -6.70
C VAL A 385 -21.68 -17.07 -7.85
N GLN A 386 -20.53 -16.38 -7.81
CA GLN A 386 -19.57 -16.47 -8.91
C GLN A 386 -18.86 -17.82 -9.01
N LYS A 387 -18.67 -18.56 -7.93
CA LYS A 387 -18.16 -19.94 -7.96
C LYS A 387 -19.01 -20.86 -8.82
N GLN A 388 -20.33 -20.66 -8.81
CA GLN A 388 -21.28 -21.50 -9.53
C GLN A 388 -21.44 -21.15 -11.02
N LEU A 389 -20.99 -19.94 -11.42
CA LEU A 389 -21.14 -19.44 -12.80
C LEU A 389 -19.84 -19.66 -13.62
N PRO A 390 -19.78 -20.60 -14.58
CA PRO A 390 -18.57 -20.90 -15.34
C PRO A 390 -17.97 -19.69 -16.07
N GLY A 391 -18.81 -18.76 -16.53
CA GLY A 391 -18.41 -17.53 -17.22
C GLY A 391 -18.09 -16.35 -16.32
N SER A 392 -18.18 -16.49 -14.98
CA SER A 392 -17.91 -15.42 -14.03
C SER A 392 -16.47 -14.90 -14.10
N LEU A 393 -16.27 -13.70 -13.57
CA LEU A 393 -14.94 -13.10 -13.47
C LEU A 393 -14.02 -13.94 -12.57
N LEU A 394 -14.52 -14.39 -11.40
CA LEU A 394 -13.78 -15.25 -10.49
C LEU A 394 -13.27 -16.53 -11.15
N ASN A 395 -14.13 -17.23 -11.91
CA ASN A 395 -13.74 -18.46 -12.59
C ASN A 395 -12.81 -18.18 -13.77
N TRP A 396 -12.91 -17.01 -14.41
CA TRP A 396 -11.95 -16.57 -15.41
C TRP A 396 -10.56 -16.35 -14.77
N HIS A 397 -10.45 -15.65 -13.62
CA HIS A 397 -9.20 -15.48 -12.88
C HIS A 397 -8.56 -16.83 -12.52
N ARG A 398 -9.35 -17.78 -12.02
CA ARG A 398 -8.86 -19.13 -11.69
C ARG A 398 -8.22 -19.81 -12.91
N ARG A 399 -8.86 -19.72 -14.07
CA ARG A 399 -8.29 -20.29 -15.32
C ARG A 399 -6.99 -19.58 -15.71
N MET A 400 -6.96 -18.27 -15.70
CA MET A 400 -5.77 -17.49 -16.05
C MET A 400 -4.58 -17.77 -15.13
N LEU A 401 -4.79 -17.83 -13.82
CA LEU A 401 -3.76 -18.16 -12.85
C LEU A 401 -3.27 -19.61 -12.99
N THR A 402 -4.16 -20.54 -13.35
CA THR A 402 -3.78 -21.91 -13.68
C THR A 402 -2.89 -21.95 -14.93
N CYS A 403 -3.26 -21.24 -15.99
CA CYS A 403 -2.42 -21.11 -17.18
C CYS A 403 -1.05 -20.54 -16.85
N ARG A 404 -0.98 -19.43 -16.07
CA ARG A 404 0.28 -18.84 -15.66
C ARG A 404 1.19 -19.83 -14.92
N ARG A 405 0.63 -20.63 -14.01
CA ARG A 405 1.39 -21.66 -13.28
C ARG A 405 1.93 -22.78 -14.16
N LEU A 406 1.25 -23.10 -15.27
CA LEU A 406 1.66 -24.17 -16.19
C LEU A 406 2.72 -23.69 -17.20
N LEU A 407 2.76 -22.41 -17.52
CA LEU A 407 3.67 -21.84 -18.52
C LEU A 407 5.01 -21.47 -17.84
N SER A 408 6.06 -22.22 -18.15
CA SER A 408 7.40 -21.99 -17.59
C SER A 408 7.94 -20.59 -17.90
N ALA A 409 7.62 -20.04 -19.08
CA ALA A 409 7.99 -18.69 -19.49
C ALA A 409 7.39 -17.57 -18.62
N LEU A 410 6.38 -17.86 -17.80
CA LEU A 410 5.72 -16.90 -16.90
C LEU A 410 6.05 -17.15 -15.43
N ARG A 411 6.94 -18.10 -15.14
CA ARG A 411 7.39 -18.44 -13.78
C ARG A 411 8.64 -17.67 -13.35
N LEU A 412 8.98 -16.61 -14.04
CA LEU A 412 10.18 -15.79 -13.79
C LEU A 412 10.10 -15.10 -12.46
#